data_d038bf3b8dc05874c6d2e0cdc1c1f0a9
#
_entry.id   d038bf3b8dc05874c6d2e0cdc1c1f0a9
#
_cell.length_a   1.000
_cell.length_b   1.000
_cell.length_c   1.000
_cell.angle_alpha   90.00
_cell.angle_beta   90.00
_cell.angle_gamma   90.00
#
_symmetry.space_group_name_H-M   'P 1'
#
loop_
_entity.id
_entity.type
_entity.pdbx_description
1 polymer ?
#
loop_
_entity_poly.entity_id
_entity_poly.type
_entity_poly.pdbx_seq_one_letter_code
_entity_poly.pdbx_strand_id
1 'polypeptide(L)'
;MDISEVMSSLNAQIWGVWFLAGAALVFWMQAGFAMVEAGFTRAKNTGNIIMKNLMDFCIGTVMWFLIGASFMLSYTDPVTGEVSKGIWSVLGKPGFAVFSQYASFDFSGFVFNLVFCATTATIVSGAMAERTKFSTYCIYSAIISGIIYPIEAHWTWGGGFLAQFGFHDYAGSACIHMVGGICALIGAAILGPRIGKFVKDKSGKVTKVHGFPGHNIAMGALGVFILWLGWYGFNGAAATDLPTLGSIFLTTTVAPAVATVVAMIFTWAKYGKPDVSMCLNASLAGLVAITAPCDVADCAGAAIIGVVAGLLVIFGVWLLDYKLHIDDPVGAVAVHMMNGIWGTIAVGLFATKSAPGFELADISEGLFYGGGLVQLGKQFSGMFVIILWTIVTISIAFFILKKTIGLRVSAEEEILGLDKLEHGLASSYAGFTIPYTAEEVEEAREAGIELPVDDAVPVIRSSSVGEKKMSEVVIITRQTKFDVLKKALNSIGVTGMTVSNVMGCGLQKGVDEYYRGAHVDMTLLPKIKVEIFVSKVPVDDVIAAARKALYTGHIGDGKIFVLDVENVIKVRTGESGFDALQNEDEK
;
A
#
# COMPACT_ATOMS: atom_id res chain seq x y z
N MET A 1 -24.39 29.61 37.14
CA MET A 1 -24.14 29.24 35.75
C MET A 1 -25.48 29.19 35.06
N ASP A 2 -25.66 30.01 34.03
CA ASP A 2 -26.90 30.00 33.26
C ASP A 2 -27.01 28.67 32.50
N ILE A 3 -28.26 28.20 32.24
CA ILE A 3 -28.50 26.95 31.50
C ILE A 3 -27.81 26.99 30.12
N SER A 4 -27.79 28.15 29.47
CA SER A 4 -27.13 28.35 28.19
C SER A 4 -25.59 28.16 28.28
N GLU A 5 -24.96 28.61 29.37
CA GLU A 5 -23.52 28.41 29.62
C GLU A 5 -23.20 26.92 29.86
N VAL A 6 -24.06 26.23 30.64
CA VAL A 6 -23.91 24.77 30.87
C VAL A 6 -24.04 23.99 29.57
N MET A 7 -25.05 24.31 28.78
CA MET A 7 -25.28 23.64 27.48
C MET A 7 -24.13 23.90 26.50
N SER A 8 -23.63 25.14 26.42
CA SER A 8 -22.47 25.48 25.57
C SER A 8 -21.20 24.73 26.01
N SER A 9 -20.95 24.69 27.32
CA SER A 9 -19.80 23.95 27.86
C SER A 9 -19.91 22.44 27.61
N LEU A 10 -21.10 21.86 27.81
CA LEU A 10 -21.33 20.43 27.54
C LEU A 10 -21.13 20.11 26.05
N ASN A 11 -21.67 20.96 25.16
CA ASN A 11 -21.51 20.80 23.73
C ASN A 11 -20.01 20.84 23.31
N ALA A 12 -19.27 21.81 23.84
CA ALA A 12 -17.82 21.91 23.57
C ALA A 12 -17.04 20.66 24.05
N GLN A 13 -17.42 20.10 25.21
CA GLN A 13 -16.80 18.87 25.72
C GLN A 13 -17.12 17.65 24.84
N ILE A 14 -18.37 17.49 24.39
CA ILE A 14 -18.78 16.38 23.51
C ILE A 14 -17.98 16.42 22.20
N TRP A 15 -17.92 17.59 21.55
CA TRP A 15 -17.19 17.74 20.29
C TRP A 15 -15.67 17.64 20.49
N GLY A 16 -15.16 18.11 21.63
CA GLY A 16 -13.75 17.91 21.98
C GLY A 16 -13.36 16.44 22.12
N VAL A 17 -14.22 15.62 22.74
CA VAL A 17 -14.01 14.15 22.81
C VAL A 17 -14.08 13.52 21.43
N TRP A 18 -15.07 13.93 20.60
CA TRP A 18 -15.16 13.44 19.22
C TRP A 18 -13.93 13.78 18.37
N PHE A 19 -13.42 15.00 18.51
CA PHE A 19 -12.22 15.46 17.83
C PHE A 19 -10.99 14.61 18.16
N LEU A 20 -10.80 14.29 19.44
CA LEU A 20 -9.72 13.37 19.88
C LEU A 20 -9.94 11.94 19.42
N ALA A 21 -11.18 11.45 19.40
CA ALA A 21 -11.50 10.15 18.83
C ALA A 21 -11.17 10.11 17.33
N GLY A 22 -11.47 11.17 16.59
CA GLY A 22 -11.07 11.34 15.21
C GLY A 22 -9.55 11.32 15.02
N ALA A 23 -8.81 12.04 15.87
CA ALA A 23 -7.35 12.00 15.84
C ALA A 23 -6.80 10.57 16.06
N ALA A 24 -7.39 9.81 16.99
CA ALA A 24 -7.03 8.41 17.21
C ALA A 24 -7.35 7.51 15.99
N LEU A 25 -8.48 7.73 15.32
CA LEU A 25 -8.84 7.03 14.07
C LEU A 25 -7.84 7.33 12.95
N VAL A 26 -7.40 8.58 12.80
CA VAL A 26 -6.38 8.97 11.81
C VAL A 26 -5.01 8.38 12.17
N PHE A 27 -4.62 8.38 13.45
CA PHE A 27 -3.41 7.66 13.89
C PHE A 27 -3.46 6.18 13.49
N TRP A 28 -4.60 5.52 13.67
CA TRP A 28 -4.79 4.12 13.28
C TRP A 28 -4.58 3.88 11.78
N MET A 29 -4.77 4.90 10.93
CA MET A 29 -4.48 4.82 9.49
C MET A 29 -3.01 4.55 9.19
N GLN A 30 -2.07 4.83 10.11
CA GLN A 30 -0.66 4.47 9.92
C GLN A 30 -0.48 2.94 9.78
N ALA A 31 -1.23 2.16 10.55
CA ALA A 31 -1.26 0.70 10.39
C ALA A 31 -1.86 0.31 9.03
N GLY A 32 -2.90 1.01 8.58
CA GLY A 32 -3.50 0.82 7.26
C GLY A 32 -2.52 1.06 6.12
N PHE A 33 -1.79 2.18 6.13
CA PHE A 33 -0.75 2.49 5.15
C PHE A 33 0.36 1.44 5.15
N ALA A 34 0.87 1.07 6.32
CA ALA A 34 1.89 0.03 6.44
C ALA A 34 1.44 -1.30 5.81
N MET A 35 0.17 -1.69 6.00
CA MET A 35 -0.39 -2.91 5.44
C MET A 35 -0.63 -2.83 3.92
N VAL A 36 -1.12 -1.69 3.41
CA VAL A 36 -1.28 -1.46 1.96
C VAL A 36 0.08 -1.51 1.27
N GLU A 37 1.06 -0.76 1.77
CA GLU A 37 2.38 -0.70 1.18
C GLU A 37 3.09 -2.05 1.24
N ALA A 38 3.10 -2.72 2.40
CA ALA A 38 3.71 -4.03 2.55
C ALA A 38 3.03 -5.07 1.66
N GLY A 39 1.69 -5.08 1.62
CA GLY A 39 0.93 -6.04 0.82
C GLY A 39 1.12 -5.88 -0.69
N PHE A 40 1.31 -4.66 -1.18
CA PHE A 40 1.47 -4.35 -2.61
C PHE A 40 2.92 -4.33 -3.10
N THR A 41 3.87 -4.59 -2.24
CA THR A 41 5.30 -4.68 -2.56
C THR A 41 5.82 -6.10 -2.41
N ARG A 42 7.09 -6.33 -2.75
CA ARG A 42 7.72 -7.66 -2.65
C ARG A 42 8.10 -7.98 -1.20
N ALA A 43 7.94 -9.24 -0.81
CA ALA A 43 8.13 -9.74 0.56
C ALA A 43 9.51 -9.43 1.16
N LYS A 44 10.56 -9.35 0.34
CA LYS A 44 11.95 -9.05 0.75
C LYS A 44 12.17 -7.62 1.28
N ASN A 45 11.13 -6.77 1.22
CA ASN A 45 11.17 -5.39 1.66
C ASN A 45 10.14 -5.07 2.75
N THR A 46 9.43 -6.08 3.26
CA THR A 46 8.30 -5.89 4.20
C THR A 46 8.75 -5.24 5.51
N GLY A 47 9.87 -5.67 6.08
CA GLY A 47 10.42 -5.10 7.32
C GLY A 47 10.85 -3.64 7.12
N ASN A 48 11.50 -3.34 6.00
CA ASN A 48 11.86 -1.97 5.62
C ASN A 48 10.63 -1.06 5.52
N ILE A 49 9.54 -1.55 4.90
CA ILE A 49 8.30 -0.78 4.74
C ILE A 49 7.63 -0.52 6.09
N ILE A 50 7.52 -1.54 6.94
CA ILE A 50 6.97 -1.37 8.30
C ILE A 50 7.80 -0.36 9.09
N MET A 51 9.14 -0.47 9.03
CA MET A 51 10.04 0.47 9.71
C MET A 51 9.90 1.89 9.20
N LYS A 52 9.75 2.09 7.88
CA LYS A 52 9.50 3.41 7.28
C LYS A 52 8.20 4.03 7.79
N ASN A 53 7.10 3.29 7.75
CA ASN A 53 5.80 3.78 8.22
C ASN A 53 5.80 4.13 9.72
N LEU A 54 6.48 3.33 10.56
CA LEU A 54 6.66 3.66 11.97
C LEU A 54 7.47 4.93 12.14
N MET A 55 8.57 5.07 11.39
CA MET A 55 9.46 6.23 11.49
C MET A 55 8.82 7.50 10.93
N ASP A 56 7.94 7.43 9.95
CA ASP A 56 7.18 8.60 9.48
C ASP A 56 6.40 9.23 10.62
N PHE A 57 5.68 8.41 11.34
CA PHE A 57 4.91 8.93 12.48
C PHE A 57 5.83 9.45 13.58
N CYS A 58 6.88 8.71 13.94
CA CYS A 58 7.79 9.12 15.03
C CYS A 58 8.60 10.38 14.67
N ILE A 59 9.19 10.41 13.47
CA ILE A 59 9.96 11.57 12.98
C ILE A 59 9.02 12.76 12.75
N GLY A 60 7.85 12.52 12.14
CA GLY A 60 6.82 13.51 11.95
C GLY A 60 6.40 14.15 13.28
N THR A 61 6.19 13.32 14.32
CA THR A 61 5.87 13.81 15.68
C THR A 61 6.97 14.71 16.24
N VAL A 62 8.23 14.29 16.14
CA VAL A 62 9.36 15.07 16.62
C VAL A 62 9.49 16.41 15.87
N MET A 63 9.38 16.38 14.54
CA MET A 63 9.48 17.59 13.72
C MET A 63 8.30 18.52 13.92
N TRP A 64 7.10 17.96 14.06
CA TRP A 64 5.89 18.72 14.39
C TRP A 64 6.02 19.41 15.74
N PHE A 65 6.46 18.67 16.75
CA PHE A 65 6.68 19.19 18.10
C PHE A 65 7.73 20.30 18.15
N LEU A 66 8.84 20.15 17.42
CA LEU A 66 9.94 21.10 17.44
C LEU A 66 9.65 22.38 16.65
N ILE A 67 9.10 22.27 15.45
CA ILE A 67 8.97 23.39 14.51
C ILE A 67 7.66 23.41 13.73
N GLY A 68 7.12 22.25 13.31
CA GLY A 68 5.99 22.18 12.38
C GLY A 68 4.74 22.84 12.91
N ALA A 69 4.35 22.56 14.15
CA ALA A 69 3.19 23.16 14.77
C ALA A 69 3.26 24.69 14.80
N SER A 70 4.46 25.25 15.02
CA SER A 70 4.66 26.70 15.02
C SER A 70 4.45 27.35 13.66
N PHE A 71 4.74 26.63 12.56
CA PHE A 71 4.51 27.15 11.21
C PHE A 71 3.06 27.00 10.75
N MET A 72 2.32 26.04 11.28
CA MET A 72 0.95 25.79 10.85
C MET A 72 -0.09 26.53 11.68
N LEU A 73 0.10 26.60 13.01
CA LEU A 73 -0.92 27.13 13.91
C LEU A 73 -1.12 28.63 13.71
N SER A 74 -2.35 29.07 13.87
CA SER A 74 -2.74 30.49 13.76
C SER A 74 -2.01 31.35 14.79
N TYR A 75 -1.60 32.52 14.36
CA TYR A 75 -1.13 33.56 15.24
C TYR A 75 -2.21 34.65 15.38
N THR A 76 -2.60 34.94 16.61
CA THR A 76 -3.46 36.09 16.90
C THR A 76 -2.58 37.21 17.48
N ASP A 77 -2.61 38.36 16.84
CA ASP A 77 -1.87 39.54 17.34
C ASP A 77 -2.46 39.97 18.67
N PRO A 78 -1.64 40.06 19.76
CA PRO A 78 -2.16 40.34 21.09
C PRO A 78 -2.63 41.80 21.27
N VAL A 79 -2.28 42.70 20.34
CA VAL A 79 -2.64 44.10 20.40
C VAL A 79 -3.89 44.40 19.57
N THR A 80 -3.92 43.88 18.34
CA THR A 80 -5.00 44.16 17.38
C THR A 80 -6.10 43.09 17.39
N GLY A 81 -5.87 41.90 17.94
CA GLY A 81 -6.77 40.75 17.86
C GLY A 81 -6.84 40.14 16.47
N GLU A 82 -6.01 40.56 15.52
CA GLU A 82 -6.03 40.09 14.14
C GLU A 82 -5.31 38.76 14.00
N VAL A 83 -5.94 37.82 13.31
CA VAL A 83 -5.40 36.46 13.06
C VAL A 83 -4.60 36.44 11.77
N SER A 84 -3.35 36.00 11.86
CA SER A 84 -2.49 35.64 10.69
C SER A 84 -2.47 36.69 9.58
N LYS A 85 -2.16 37.97 9.91
CA LYS A 85 -2.03 39.04 8.91
C LYS A 85 -0.58 39.31 8.48
N GLY A 86 -0.43 39.94 7.31
CA GLY A 86 0.87 40.30 6.74
C GLY A 86 1.72 39.06 6.46
N ILE A 87 2.98 39.06 6.86
CA ILE A 87 3.88 37.92 6.67
C ILE A 87 3.36 36.64 7.38
N TRP A 88 2.59 36.82 8.45
CA TRP A 88 2.01 35.74 9.22
C TRP A 88 0.80 35.08 8.52
N SER A 89 0.31 35.62 7.41
CA SER A 89 -0.64 34.94 6.55
C SER A 89 0.03 33.93 5.61
N VAL A 90 1.34 34.00 5.45
CA VAL A 90 2.17 33.10 4.63
C VAL A 90 2.94 32.10 5.52
N LEU A 91 3.42 32.55 6.67
CA LEU A 91 4.11 31.70 7.64
C LEU A 91 3.39 31.86 8.98
N GLY A 92 3.06 30.75 9.63
CA GLY A 92 2.70 30.80 11.04
C GLY A 92 3.81 31.48 11.85
N LYS A 93 3.46 32.20 12.92
CA LYS A 93 4.48 32.84 13.76
C LYS A 93 5.25 31.78 14.53
N PRO A 94 6.55 31.59 14.27
CA PRO A 94 7.36 30.64 15.01
C PRO A 94 7.28 30.89 16.52
N GLY A 95 7.02 29.84 17.28
CA GLY A 95 6.92 29.91 18.73
C GLY A 95 6.89 28.52 19.36
N PHE A 96 7.28 28.48 20.63
CA PHE A 96 7.25 27.26 21.42
C PHE A 96 6.08 27.27 22.41
N ALA A 97 4.86 27.55 21.89
CA ALA A 97 3.67 27.70 22.73
C ALA A 97 3.38 26.45 23.57
N VAL A 98 3.68 25.26 23.06
CA VAL A 98 3.57 24.02 23.83
C VAL A 98 4.41 24.00 25.10
N PHE A 99 5.52 24.76 25.15
CA PHE A 99 6.36 24.86 26.32
C PHE A 99 6.06 26.11 27.19
N SER A 100 5.74 27.24 26.53
CA SER A 100 5.57 28.52 27.23
C SER A 100 4.15 28.81 27.69
N GLN A 101 3.14 28.14 27.11
CA GLN A 101 1.71 28.34 27.38
C GLN A 101 1.00 27.03 27.69
N TYR A 102 1.67 26.09 28.31
CA TYR A 102 1.19 24.70 28.49
C TYR A 102 -0.20 24.64 29.14
N ALA A 103 -0.51 25.47 30.12
CA ALA A 103 -1.79 25.47 30.82
C ALA A 103 -3.00 25.87 29.94
N SER A 104 -2.75 26.64 28.88
CA SER A 104 -3.78 27.15 27.95
C SER A 104 -3.58 26.64 26.51
N PHE A 105 -2.70 25.63 26.34
CA PHE A 105 -2.38 25.10 25.03
C PHE A 105 -3.52 24.22 24.47
N ASP A 106 -3.80 24.35 23.17
CA ASP A 106 -4.75 23.48 22.49
C ASP A 106 -4.12 22.11 22.17
N PHE A 107 -4.21 21.19 23.13
CA PHE A 107 -3.69 19.84 22.98
C PHE A 107 -4.41 19.05 21.91
N SER A 108 -5.71 19.24 21.78
CA SER A 108 -6.54 18.50 20.82
C SER A 108 -6.21 18.88 19.39
N GLY A 109 -6.13 20.20 19.12
CA GLY A 109 -5.72 20.70 17.82
C GLY A 109 -4.29 20.31 17.47
N PHE A 110 -3.38 20.30 18.44
CA PHE A 110 -2.00 19.88 18.23
C PHE A 110 -1.91 18.41 17.76
N VAL A 111 -2.61 17.49 18.45
CA VAL A 111 -2.57 16.06 18.14
C VAL A 111 -3.29 15.77 16.82
N PHE A 112 -4.44 16.42 16.56
CA PHE A 112 -5.17 16.22 15.32
C PHE A 112 -4.37 16.67 14.08
N ASN A 113 -3.76 17.85 14.15
CA ASN A 113 -2.94 18.33 13.04
C ASN A 113 -1.62 17.57 12.87
N LEU A 114 -1.08 17.00 13.96
CA LEU A 114 0.06 16.07 13.91
C LEU A 114 -0.22 14.84 13.03
N VAL A 115 -1.36 14.19 13.24
CA VAL A 115 -1.67 12.95 12.50
C VAL A 115 -1.93 13.22 11.01
N PHE A 116 -2.36 14.42 10.64
CA PHE A 116 -2.46 14.88 9.25
C PHE A 116 -1.08 15.14 8.64
N CYS A 117 -0.20 15.79 9.39
CA CYS A 117 1.19 16.02 9.01
C CYS A 117 1.90 14.70 8.69
N ALA A 118 1.80 13.73 9.59
CA ALA A 118 2.40 12.40 9.39
C ALA A 118 1.83 11.70 8.15
N THR A 119 0.52 11.80 7.89
CA THR A 119 -0.11 11.21 6.70
C THR A 119 0.49 11.75 5.40
N THR A 120 0.76 13.05 5.32
CA THR A 120 1.37 13.67 4.12
C THR A 120 2.75 13.08 3.80
N ALA A 121 3.59 12.84 4.80
CA ALA A 121 4.90 12.23 4.63
C ALA A 121 4.80 10.74 4.24
N THR A 122 3.87 10.00 4.86
CA THR A 122 3.65 8.57 4.60
C THR A 122 3.27 8.28 3.14
N ILE A 123 2.46 9.14 2.49
CA ILE A 123 2.07 9.00 1.08
C ILE A 123 3.29 8.83 0.16
N VAL A 124 4.40 9.49 0.45
CA VAL A 124 5.61 9.45 -0.37
C VAL A 124 6.31 8.08 -0.30
N SER A 125 6.18 7.41 0.85
CA SER A 125 6.80 6.11 1.11
C SER A 125 6.49 5.08 0.03
N GLY A 126 5.21 4.94 -0.33
CA GLY A 126 4.73 3.94 -1.27
C GLY A 126 5.29 4.07 -2.68
N ALA A 127 5.35 5.31 -3.21
CA ALA A 127 5.88 5.56 -4.55
C ALA A 127 7.40 5.33 -4.67
N MET A 128 8.12 5.45 -3.57
CA MET A 128 9.57 5.29 -3.51
C MET A 128 10.00 3.94 -2.90
N ALA A 129 9.04 3.04 -2.65
CA ALA A 129 9.27 1.75 -2.02
C ALA A 129 10.26 0.87 -2.80
N GLU A 130 10.91 -0.05 -2.08
CA GLU A 130 11.80 -1.11 -2.56
C GLU A 130 13.19 -0.67 -3.04
N ARG A 131 13.48 0.64 -3.17
CA ARG A 131 14.75 1.14 -3.74
C ARG A 131 15.30 2.42 -3.10
N THR A 132 14.66 2.96 -2.09
CA THR A 132 15.09 4.18 -1.40
C THR A 132 15.93 3.84 -0.18
N LYS A 133 17.07 4.53 0.00
CA LYS A 133 17.87 4.44 1.23
C LYS A 133 17.05 4.85 2.45
N PHE A 134 17.08 4.06 3.50
CA PHE A 134 16.34 4.33 4.73
C PHE A 134 16.75 5.64 5.40
N SER A 135 18.05 5.94 5.44
CA SER A 135 18.56 7.21 5.99
C SER A 135 18.03 8.43 5.25
N THR A 136 17.97 8.37 3.92
CA THR A 136 17.42 9.44 3.09
C THR A 136 15.92 9.61 3.30
N TYR A 137 15.22 8.47 3.46
CA TYR A 137 13.81 8.45 3.80
C TYR A 137 13.53 9.24 5.09
N CYS A 138 14.25 8.96 6.16
CA CYS A 138 14.10 9.66 7.44
C CYS A 138 14.28 11.19 7.30
N ILE A 139 15.25 11.63 6.46
CA ILE A 139 15.52 13.05 6.30
C ILE A 139 14.42 13.76 5.50
N TYR A 140 13.97 13.18 4.37
CA TYR A 140 12.91 13.86 3.62
C TYR A 140 11.56 13.84 4.35
N SER A 141 11.26 12.79 5.12
CA SER A 141 10.10 12.74 6.00
C SER A 141 10.16 13.88 7.04
N ALA A 142 11.33 14.12 7.64
CA ALA A 142 11.55 15.25 8.54
C ALA A 142 11.34 16.62 7.85
N ILE A 143 11.81 16.78 6.61
CA ILE A 143 11.64 18.02 5.83
C ILE A 143 10.16 18.26 5.48
N ILE A 144 9.46 17.23 5.04
CA ILE A 144 8.02 17.33 4.73
C ILE A 144 7.24 17.71 5.99
N SER A 145 7.46 16.99 7.09
CA SER A 145 6.72 17.18 8.34
C SER A 145 7.06 18.47 9.10
N GLY A 146 8.29 18.95 8.96
CA GLY A 146 8.74 20.15 9.68
C GLY A 146 8.56 21.45 8.90
N ILE A 147 8.54 21.40 7.57
CA ILE A 147 8.64 22.62 6.73
C ILE A 147 7.58 22.63 5.63
N ILE A 148 7.57 21.62 4.73
CA ILE A 148 6.78 21.70 3.49
C ILE A 148 5.29 21.73 3.81
N TYR A 149 4.81 20.70 4.51
CA TYR A 149 3.42 20.56 4.89
C TYR A 149 2.95 21.67 5.85
N PRO A 150 3.63 21.96 6.98
CA PRO A 150 3.11 22.91 7.94
C PRO A 150 2.92 24.33 7.37
N ILE A 151 3.81 24.76 6.47
CA ILE A 151 3.73 26.09 5.87
C ILE A 151 2.54 26.20 4.92
N GLU A 152 2.33 25.21 4.05
CA GLU A 152 1.19 25.27 3.12
C GLU A 152 -0.15 25.00 3.80
N ALA A 153 -0.18 24.10 4.80
CA ALA A 153 -1.36 23.82 5.60
C ALA A 153 -1.79 25.06 6.44
N HIS A 154 -0.83 25.90 6.86
CA HIS A 154 -1.14 27.19 7.46
C HIS A 154 -1.97 28.09 6.55
N TRP A 155 -1.69 28.09 5.24
CA TRP A 155 -2.43 28.93 4.28
C TRP A 155 -3.92 28.64 4.27
N THR A 156 -4.29 27.37 4.47
CA THR A 156 -5.67 26.88 4.41
C THR A 156 -6.32 26.78 5.79
N TRP A 157 -5.64 26.18 6.77
CA TRP A 157 -6.23 25.88 8.09
C TRP A 157 -5.68 26.73 9.22
N GLY A 158 -4.50 27.31 9.05
CA GLY A 158 -3.88 28.21 10.04
C GLY A 158 -4.35 29.67 9.94
N GLY A 159 -5.43 29.97 9.25
CA GLY A 159 -5.92 31.33 9.03
C GLY A 159 -5.09 32.13 8.03
N GLY A 160 -4.27 31.46 7.21
CA GLY A 160 -3.42 32.08 6.21
C GLY A 160 -4.18 32.67 5.02
N PHE A 161 -3.45 33.11 4.01
CA PHE A 161 -4.02 33.90 2.91
C PHE A 161 -5.02 33.11 2.02
N LEU A 162 -4.90 31.78 1.91
CA LEU A 162 -5.85 30.98 1.14
C LEU A 162 -7.19 30.86 1.87
N ALA A 163 -7.18 30.69 3.20
CA ALA A 163 -8.41 30.74 3.99
C ALA A 163 -9.12 32.09 3.81
N GLN A 164 -8.38 33.19 3.90
CA GLN A 164 -8.91 34.56 3.73
C GLN A 164 -9.40 34.81 2.30
N PHE A 165 -8.83 34.12 1.31
CA PHE A 165 -9.27 34.16 -0.09
C PHE A 165 -10.57 33.38 -0.34
N GLY A 166 -10.94 32.45 0.57
CA GLY A 166 -12.09 31.57 0.44
C GLY A 166 -11.81 30.30 -0.39
N PHE A 167 -10.54 29.85 -0.37
CA PHE A 167 -10.18 28.50 -0.80
C PHE A 167 -10.69 27.51 0.26
N HIS A 168 -11.35 26.45 -0.20
CA HIS A 168 -11.93 25.45 0.69
C HIS A 168 -11.30 24.08 0.47
N ASP A 169 -10.76 23.50 1.51
CA ASP A 169 -10.30 22.12 1.57
C ASP A 169 -10.60 21.60 2.98
N TYR A 170 -11.75 20.96 3.15
CA TYR A 170 -12.25 20.62 4.47
C TYR A 170 -11.30 19.73 5.27
N ALA A 171 -10.85 18.62 4.65
CA ALA A 171 -10.03 17.64 5.32
C ALA A 171 -8.74 17.26 4.57
N GLY A 172 -8.38 17.90 3.45
CA GLY A 172 -7.04 17.78 2.89
C GLY A 172 -6.89 17.04 1.56
N SER A 173 -7.86 17.11 0.64
CA SER A 173 -7.59 16.65 -0.73
C SER A 173 -6.40 17.36 -1.34
N ALA A 174 -6.27 18.69 -1.13
CA ALA A 174 -5.10 19.47 -1.56
C ALA A 174 -3.96 19.35 -0.57
N CYS A 175 -4.18 19.84 0.67
CA CYS A 175 -3.11 20.06 1.66
C CYS A 175 -2.39 18.77 2.09
N ILE A 176 -3.05 17.61 2.01
CA ILE A 176 -2.45 16.34 2.41
C ILE A 176 -2.17 15.47 1.18
N HIS A 177 -3.24 15.14 0.44
CA HIS A 177 -3.15 14.11 -0.59
C HIS A 177 -2.48 14.61 -1.87
N MET A 178 -2.83 15.79 -2.36
CA MET A 178 -2.17 16.37 -3.52
C MET A 178 -0.71 16.69 -3.21
N VAL A 179 -0.41 17.29 -2.06
CA VAL A 179 0.96 17.61 -1.62
C VAL A 179 1.80 16.34 -1.48
N GLY A 180 1.34 15.35 -0.71
CA GLY A 180 2.04 14.07 -0.57
C GLY A 180 2.21 13.34 -1.91
N GLY A 181 1.18 13.37 -2.76
CA GLY A 181 1.22 12.77 -4.09
C GLY A 181 2.16 13.47 -5.08
N ILE A 182 2.32 14.80 -5.02
CA ILE A 182 3.32 15.53 -5.80
C ILE A 182 4.73 15.19 -5.32
N CYS A 183 4.94 15.15 -4.00
CA CYS A 183 6.21 14.71 -3.42
C CYS A 183 6.55 13.28 -3.88
N ALA A 184 5.57 12.39 -3.90
CA ALA A 184 5.69 11.02 -4.39
C ALA A 184 6.08 10.95 -5.88
N LEU A 185 5.42 11.73 -6.72
CA LEU A 185 5.71 11.80 -8.16
C LEU A 185 7.15 12.27 -8.43
N ILE A 186 7.54 13.38 -7.81
CA ILE A 186 8.89 13.96 -8.00
C ILE A 186 9.94 13.01 -7.43
N GLY A 187 9.69 12.45 -6.26
CA GLY A 187 10.58 11.46 -5.64
C GLY A 187 10.79 10.23 -6.52
N ALA A 188 9.70 9.61 -7.00
CA ALA A 188 9.77 8.45 -7.89
C ALA A 188 10.48 8.75 -9.21
N ALA A 189 10.24 9.94 -9.80
CA ALA A 189 10.90 10.36 -11.04
C ALA A 189 12.41 10.56 -10.87
N ILE A 190 12.85 11.21 -9.77
CA ILE A 190 14.28 11.47 -9.50
C ILE A 190 15.01 10.19 -9.09
N LEU A 191 14.35 9.29 -8.35
CA LEU A 191 14.88 8.02 -7.87
C LEU A 191 15.07 7.03 -9.02
N GLY A 192 14.17 7.04 -9.99
CA GLY A 192 14.11 6.11 -11.11
C GLY A 192 13.31 4.83 -10.78
N PRO A 193 13.03 4.01 -11.80
CA PRO A 193 12.23 2.80 -11.65
C PRO A 193 13.00 1.70 -10.91
N ARG A 194 12.27 0.74 -10.34
CA ARG A 194 12.84 -0.52 -9.82
C ARG A 194 13.53 -1.27 -10.94
N ILE A 195 14.58 -1.99 -10.59
CA ILE A 195 15.30 -2.84 -11.52
C ILE A 195 14.31 -3.82 -12.18
N GLY A 196 14.39 -3.96 -13.52
CA GLY A 196 13.51 -4.81 -14.33
C GLY A 196 12.10 -4.27 -14.62
N LYS A 197 11.69 -3.13 -14.06
CA LYS A 197 10.34 -2.58 -14.31
C LYS A 197 10.09 -2.22 -15.78
N PHE A 198 11.07 -1.60 -16.44
CA PHE A 198 10.98 -1.16 -17.83
C PHE A 198 12.10 -1.73 -18.67
N VAL A 199 11.78 -2.63 -19.60
CA VAL A 199 12.74 -3.17 -20.58
C VAL A 199 12.93 -2.16 -21.71
N LYS A 200 14.18 -1.82 -21.99
CA LYS A 200 14.54 -0.87 -23.04
C LYS A 200 15.28 -1.58 -24.18
N ASP A 201 15.06 -1.16 -25.40
CA ASP A 201 15.86 -1.55 -26.54
C ASP A 201 17.20 -0.80 -26.59
N LYS A 202 18.03 -1.14 -27.59
CA LYS A 202 19.34 -0.50 -27.79
C LYS A 202 19.27 1.02 -28.04
N SER A 203 18.07 1.54 -28.42
CA SER A 203 17.84 2.97 -28.61
C SER A 203 17.41 3.69 -27.33
N GLY A 204 17.21 2.95 -26.22
CA GLY A 204 16.70 3.48 -24.96
C GLY A 204 15.18 3.59 -24.88
N LYS A 205 14.45 3.12 -25.91
CA LYS A 205 12.98 3.13 -25.93
C LYS A 205 12.44 1.97 -25.10
N VAL A 206 11.46 2.23 -24.24
CA VAL A 206 10.78 1.19 -23.48
C VAL A 206 9.95 0.32 -24.44
N THR A 207 10.21 -0.98 -24.40
CA THR A 207 9.55 -1.99 -25.25
C THR A 207 8.60 -2.89 -24.45
N LYS A 208 8.86 -3.07 -23.16
CA LYS A 208 8.00 -3.87 -22.26
C LYS A 208 7.91 -3.22 -20.88
N VAL A 209 6.74 -3.31 -20.26
CA VAL A 209 6.49 -2.91 -18.88
C VAL A 209 6.17 -4.16 -18.08
N HIS A 210 6.97 -4.47 -17.06
CA HIS A 210 6.70 -5.60 -16.19
C HIS A 210 5.80 -5.20 -15.02
N GLY A 211 4.82 -6.04 -14.69
CA GLY A 211 4.05 -5.93 -13.45
C GLY A 211 4.83 -6.62 -12.33
N PHE A 212 4.97 -5.94 -11.20
CA PHE A 212 5.49 -6.55 -9.97
C PHE A 212 4.33 -6.74 -8.99
N PRO A 213 3.74 -7.94 -8.94
CA PRO A 213 2.62 -8.22 -8.05
C PRO A 213 3.03 -8.05 -6.58
N GLY A 214 2.11 -7.50 -5.80
CA GLY A 214 2.28 -7.49 -4.35
C GLY A 214 2.30 -8.92 -3.79
N HIS A 215 3.11 -9.15 -2.77
CA HIS A 215 3.27 -10.49 -2.22
C HIS A 215 2.09 -10.94 -1.35
N ASN A 216 1.26 -10.01 -0.85
CA ASN A 216 0.15 -10.32 0.04
C ASN A 216 -1.04 -9.36 -0.16
N ILE A 217 -1.87 -9.66 -1.16
CA ILE A 217 -3.05 -8.84 -1.47
C ILE A 217 -4.06 -8.83 -0.32
N ALA A 218 -4.16 -9.90 0.49
CA ALA A 218 -5.06 -9.95 1.64
C ALA A 218 -4.63 -8.93 2.73
N MET A 219 -3.32 -8.79 2.97
CA MET A 219 -2.77 -7.74 3.85
C MET A 219 -3.07 -6.35 3.30
N GLY A 220 -2.86 -6.13 2.00
CA GLY A 220 -3.21 -4.87 1.33
C GLY A 220 -4.69 -4.52 1.46
N ALA A 221 -5.58 -5.51 1.27
CA ALA A 221 -7.01 -5.34 1.42
C ALA A 221 -7.41 -4.96 2.86
N LEU A 222 -6.85 -5.65 3.86
CA LEU A 222 -7.08 -5.29 5.27
C LEU A 222 -6.62 -3.85 5.55
N GLY A 223 -5.47 -3.44 4.99
CA GLY A 223 -4.99 -2.07 5.08
C GLY A 223 -5.98 -1.05 4.52
N VAL A 224 -6.60 -1.33 3.37
CA VAL A 224 -7.65 -0.46 2.78
C VAL A 224 -8.86 -0.34 3.69
N PHE A 225 -9.34 -1.43 4.31
CA PHE A 225 -10.45 -1.35 5.27
C PHE A 225 -10.11 -0.54 6.51
N ILE A 226 -8.88 -0.67 7.04
CA ILE A 226 -8.39 0.15 8.15
C ILE A 226 -8.34 1.62 7.76
N LEU A 227 -7.85 1.95 6.56
CA LEU A 227 -7.83 3.31 6.04
C LEU A 227 -9.22 3.88 5.88
N TRP A 228 -10.17 3.11 5.34
CA TRP A 228 -11.55 3.58 5.20
C TRP A 228 -12.21 3.85 6.55
N LEU A 229 -12.04 2.95 7.52
CA LEU A 229 -12.53 3.18 8.89
C LEU A 229 -11.94 4.46 9.49
N GLY A 230 -10.61 4.65 9.35
CA GLY A 230 -9.92 5.86 9.81
C GLY A 230 -10.40 7.14 9.12
N TRP A 231 -10.87 7.02 7.87
CA TRP A 231 -11.35 8.16 7.09
C TRP A 231 -12.63 8.80 7.63
N TYR A 232 -13.43 8.08 8.40
CA TYR A 232 -14.53 8.68 9.14
C TYR A 232 -14.06 9.67 10.20
N GLY A 233 -12.93 9.38 10.84
CA GLY A 233 -12.24 10.34 11.70
C GLY A 233 -11.55 11.45 10.90
N PHE A 234 -10.90 11.08 9.81
CA PHE A 234 -10.16 12.01 8.94
C PHE A 234 -11.07 13.12 8.41
N ASN A 235 -12.21 12.76 7.84
CA ASN A 235 -13.18 13.71 7.31
C ASN A 235 -14.13 14.26 8.39
N GLY A 236 -14.52 13.46 9.38
CA GLY A 236 -15.61 13.81 10.30
C GLY A 236 -15.17 14.52 11.59
N ALA A 237 -13.89 14.44 11.98
CA ALA A 237 -13.46 14.90 13.29
C ALA A 237 -13.71 16.41 13.53
N ALA A 238 -13.53 17.24 12.50
CA ALA A 238 -13.70 18.69 12.60
C ALA A 238 -15.18 19.15 12.59
N ALA A 239 -16.15 18.25 12.45
CA ALA A 239 -17.57 18.60 12.54
C ALA A 239 -17.95 19.04 13.96
N THR A 240 -18.82 20.05 14.05
CA THR A 240 -19.26 20.66 15.30
C THR A 240 -20.76 20.50 15.55
N ASP A 241 -21.47 19.81 14.64
CA ASP A 241 -22.88 19.47 14.76
C ASP A 241 -23.17 18.10 14.12
N LEU A 242 -24.23 17.46 14.58
CA LEU A 242 -24.58 16.10 14.18
C LEU A 242 -25.10 15.98 12.73
N PRO A 243 -25.89 16.92 12.18
CA PRO A 243 -26.26 16.89 10.77
C PRO A 243 -25.06 16.95 9.83
N THR A 244 -24.10 17.84 10.08
CA THR A 244 -22.86 17.95 9.30
C THR A 244 -22.02 16.68 9.41
N LEU A 245 -21.85 16.14 10.62
CA LEU A 245 -21.11 14.89 10.83
C LEU A 245 -21.77 13.72 10.07
N GLY A 246 -23.10 13.59 10.17
CA GLY A 246 -23.84 12.55 9.47
C GLY A 246 -23.71 12.65 7.93
N SER A 247 -23.77 13.87 7.40
CA SER A 247 -23.57 14.13 5.97
C SER A 247 -22.16 13.74 5.52
N ILE A 248 -21.13 14.11 6.28
CA ILE A 248 -19.73 13.76 6.01
C ILE A 248 -19.54 12.23 6.00
N PHE A 249 -20.14 11.51 6.95
CA PHE A 249 -20.10 10.04 6.97
C PHE A 249 -20.76 9.44 5.71
N LEU A 250 -21.89 9.99 5.28
CA LEU A 250 -22.58 9.55 4.08
C LEU A 250 -21.74 9.77 2.83
N THR A 251 -21.21 10.97 2.62
CA THR A 251 -20.40 11.30 1.45
C THR A 251 -19.09 10.50 1.42
N THR A 252 -18.45 10.32 2.59
CA THR A 252 -17.24 9.47 2.77
C THR A 252 -17.53 7.99 2.54
N THR A 253 -18.77 7.54 2.64
CA THR A 253 -19.19 6.16 2.30
C THR A 253 -19.50 6.02 0.83
N VAL A 254 -20.25 6.95 0.25
CA VAL A 254 -20.78 6.86 -1.12
C VAL A 254 -19.67 6.99 -2.16
N ALA A 255 -18.81 7.99 -2.07
CA ALA A 255 -17.80 8.26 -3.10
C ALA A 255 -16.82 7.08 -3.30
N PRO A 256 -16.19 6.51 -2.26
CA PRO A 256 -15.29 5.37 -2.42
C PRO A 256 -16.02 4.09 -2.87
N ALA A 257 -17.25 3.84 -2.40
CA ALA A 257 -18.03 2.70 -2.84
C ALA A 257 -18.32 2.76 -4.35
N VAL A 258 -18.77 3.91 -4.83
CA VAL A 258 -19.00 4.14 -6.28
C VAL A 258 -17.71 4.02 -7.08
N ALA A 259 -16.60 4.63 -6.62
CA ALA A 259 -15.30 4.54 -7.27
C ALA A 259 -14.84 3.08 -7.44
N THR A 260 -15.00 2.28 -6.39
CA THR A 260 -14.66 0.85 -6.40
C THR A 260 -15.49 0.06 -7.40
N VAL A 261 -16.81 0.27 -7.41
CA VAL A 261 -17.72 -0.41 -8.36
C VAL A 261 -17.40 -0.02 -9.79
N VAL A 262 -17.14 1.25 -10.07
CA VAL A 262 -16.74 1.73 -11.40
C VAL A 262 -15.44 1.10 -11.86
N ALA A 263 -14.43 1.03 -10.99
CA ALA A 263 -13.16 0.38 -11.29
C ALA A 263 -13.33 -1.13 -11.54
N MET A 264 -14.17 -1.78 -10.74
CA MET A 264 -14.50 -3.20 -10.95
C MET A 264 -15.13 -3.43 -12.32
N ILE A 265 -16.15 -2.67 -12.68
CA ILE A 265 -16.84 -2.79 -13.98
C ILE A 265 -15.86 -2.52 -15.13
N PHE A 266 -15.07 -1.44 -15.04
CA PHE A 266 -14.11 -1.07 -16.08
C PHE A 266 -13.06 -2.17 -16.29
N THR A 267 -12.43 -2.64 -15.21
CA THR A 267 -11.38 -3.66 -15.30
C THR A 267 -11.94 -4.99 -15.77
N TRP A 268 -13.14 -5.35 -15.32
CA TRP A 268 -13.84 -6.56 -15.80
C TRP A 268 -14.13 -6.51 -17.30
N ALA A 269 -14.69 -5.39 -17.78
CA ALA A 269 -14.97 -5.21 -19.21
C ALA A 269 -13.69 -5.22 -20.07
N LYS A 270 -12.60 -4.62 -19.56
CA LYS A 270 -11.35 -4.47 -20.32
C LYS A 270 -10.46 -5.70 -20.30
N TYR A 271 -10.38 -6.42 -19.16
CA TYR A 271 -9.44 -7.53 -18.96
C TYR A 271 -10.14 -8.90 -18.82
N GLY A 272 -11.47 -8.95 -18.90
CA GLY A 272 -12.25 -10.17 -18.75
C GLY A 272 -12.43 -10.66 -17.30
N LYS A 273 -11.70 -10.05 -16.35
CA LYS A 273 -11.79 -10.32 -14.91
C LYS A 273 -11.61 -9.01 -14.14
N PRO A 274 -12.28 -8.83 -12.98
CA PRO A 274 -12.06 -7.67 -12.14
C PRO A 274 -10.67 -7.72 -11.52
N ASP A 275 -9.95 -6.58 -11.54
CA ASP A 275 -8.63 -6.44 -10.93
C ASP A 275 -8.79 -6.00 -9.46
N VAL A 276 -8.43 -6.89 -8.52
CA VAL A 276 -8.56 -6.65 -7.09
C VAL A 276 -7.72 -5.44 -6.64
N SER A 277 -6.48 -5.35 -7.11
CA SER A 277 -5.58 -4.26 -6.69
C SER A 277 -6.05 -2.89 -7.18
N MET A 278 -6.63 -2.84 -8.39
CA MET A 278 -7.22 -1.61 -8.91
C MET A 278 -8.50 -1.23 -8.18
N CYS A 279 -9.33 -2.19 -7.77
CA CYS A 279 -10.51 -1.94 -6.94
C CYS A 279 -10.13 -1.38 -5.56
N LEU A 280 -9.08 -1.92 -4.93
CA LEU A 280 -8.55 -1.43 -3.66
C LEU A 280 -8.02 0.01 -3.80
N ASN A 281 -7.25 0.30 -4.85
CA ASN A 281 -6.78 1.66 -5.12
C ASN A 281 -7.93 2.63 -5.46
N ALA A 282 -8.98 2.16 -6.14
CA ALA A 282 -10.14 3.00 -6.46
C ALA A 282 -10.95 3.36 -5.21
N SER A 283 -11.02 2.46 -4.22
CA SER A 283 -11.59 2.77 -2.91
C SER A 283 -10.85 3.94 -2.25
N LEU A 284 -9.52 3.88 -2.19
CA LEU A 284 -8.71 4.96 -1.65
C LEU A 284 -8.82 6.26 -2.49
N ALA A 285 -8.87 6.15 -3.82
CA ALA A 285 -9.04 7.29 -4.72
C ALA A 285 -10.37 8.03 -4.47
N GLY A 286 -11.45 7.29 -4.27
CA GLY A 286 -12.76 7.85 -3.91
C GLY A 286 -12.75 8.56 -2.55
N LEU A 287 -12.05 7.99 -1.56
CA LEU A 287 -11.85 8.62 -0.25
C LEU A 287 -11.06 9.93 -0.38
N VAL A 288 -9.96 9.93 -1.12
CA VAL A 288 -9.16 11.14 -1.38
C VAL A 288 -9.97 12.22 -2.10
N ALA A 289 -10.73 11.84 -3.12
CA ALA A 289 -11.51 12.78 -3.94
C ALA A 289 -12.64 13.45 -3.15
N ILE A 290 -13.23 12.77 -2.18
CA ILE A 290 -14.31 13.35 -1.37
C ILE A 290 -13.80 14.17 -0.19
N THR A 291 -12.53 14.09 0.14
CA THR A 291 -11.96 14.67 1.37
C THR A 291 -12.10 16.20 1.43
N ALA A 292 -11.89 16.94 0.32
CA ALA A 292 -12.09 18.39 0.31
C ALA A 292 -13.57 18.81 0.34
N PRO A 293 -14.48 18.19 -0.45
CA PRO A 293 -15.88 18.60 -0.50
C PRO A 293 -16.81 17.82 0.43
N CYS A 294 -16.30 17.01 1.37
CA CYS A 294 -17.12 16.07 2.14
C CYS A 294 -18.22 16.72 2.99
N ASP A 295 -18.01 17.96 3.42
CA ASP A 295 -18.92 18.78 4.21
C ASP A 295 -19.93 19.57 3.36
N VAL A 296 -19.54 19.93 2.14
CA VAL A 296 -20.30 20.83 1.26
C VAL A 296 -20.91 20.15 0.03
N ALA A 297 -20.62 18.89 -0.24
CA ALA A 297 -21.24 18.11 -1.30
C ALA A 297 -22.45 17.32 -0.80
N ASP A 298 -23.47 17.16 -1.64
CA ASP A 298 -24.57 16.24 -1.38
C ASP A 298 -24.25 14.80 -1.85
N CYS A 299 -25.18 13.88 -1.62
CA CYS A 299 -25.01 12.47 -1.98
C CYS A 299 -24.86 12.25 -3.50
N ALA A 300 -25.54 13.05 -4.32
CA ALA A 300 -25.44 12.96 -5.79
C ALA A 300 -24.06 13.45 -6.26
N GLY A 301 -23.60 14.58 -5.73
CA GLY A 301 -22.25 15.08 -5.94
C GLY A 301 -21.19 14.06 -5.53
N ALA A 302 -21.31 13.47 -4.34
CA ALA A 302 -20.39 12.44 -3.85
C ALA A 302 -20.34 11.22 -4.78
N ALA A 303 -21.48 10.76 -5.31
CA ALA A 303 -21.52 9.65 -6.26
C ALA A 303 -20.78 9.99 -7.58
N ILE A 304 -21.01 11.18 -8.15
CA ILE A 304 -20.34 11.63 -9.38
C ILE A 304 -18.82 11.80 -9.13
N ILE A 305 -18.43 12.35 -7.99
CA ILE A 305 -17.03 12.47 -7.58
C ILE A 305 -16.38 11.08 -7.55
N GLY A 306 -17.08 10.08 -7.00
CA GLY A 306 -16.64 8.69 -6.98
C GLY A 306 -16.49 8.07 -8.37
N VAL A 307 -17.44 8.31 -9.29
CA VAL A 307 -17.34 7.82 -10.69
C VAL A 307 -16.04 8.30 -11.34
N VAL A 308 -15.77 9.59 -11.24
CA VAL A 308 -14.56 10.19 -11.83
C VAL A 308 -13.31 9.65 -11.15
N ALA A 309 -13.30 9.54 -9.83
CA ALA A 309 -12.15 9.03 -9.06
C ALA A 309 -11.78 7.59 -9.46
N GLY A 310 -12.78 6.71 -9.62
CA GLY A 310 -12.57 5.33 -10.04
C GLY A 310 -11.96 5.19 -11.44
N LEU A 311 -12.35 6.04 -12.37
CA LEU A 311 -11.76 6.08 -13.72
C LEU A 311 -10.37 6.74 -13.71
N LEU A 312 -10.22 7.82 -12.95
CA LEU A 312 -8.99 8.61 -12.90
C LEU A 312 -7.82 7.82 -12.33
N VAL A 313 -8.04 7.00 -11.30
CA VAL A 313 -6.97 6.16 -10.72
C VAL A 313 -6.47 5.12 -11.72
N ILE A 314 -7.37 4.49 -12.49
CA ILE A 314 -6.99 3.52 -13.53
C ILE A 314 -6.18 4.22 -14.63
N PHE A 315 -6.68 5.37 -15.10
CA PHE A 315 -5.98 6.18 -16.10
C PHE A 315 -4.61 6.63 -15.57
N GLY A 316 -4.53 7.05 -14.31
CA GLY A 316 -3.30 7.53 -13.69
C GLY A 316 -2.22 6.46 -13.61
N VAL A 317 -2.56 5.26 -13.17
CA VAL A 317 -1.62 4.13 -13.15
C VAL A 317 -1.14 3.80 -14.55
N TRP A 318 -2.06 3.74 -15.53
CA TRP A 318 -1.69 3.52 -16.93
C TRP A 318 -0.79 4.64 -17.49
N LEU A 319 -1.09 5.89 -17.20
CA LEU A 319 -0.30 7.04 -17.64
C LEU A 319 1.14 6.99 -17.11
N LEU A 320 1.29 6.69 -15.80
CA LEU A 320 2.61 6.59 -15.16
C LEU A 320 3.43 5.44 -15.76
N ASP A 321 2.87 4.24 -15.83
CA ASP A 321 3.57 3.05 -16.27
C ASP A 321 3.87 3.07 -17.79
N TYR A 322 2.89 3.42 -18.65
CA TYR A 322 2.99 3.22 -20.09
C TYR A 322 3.34 4.47 -20.90
N LYS A 323 3.23 5.67 -20.32
CA LYS A 323 3.51 6.92 -21.02
C LYS A 323 4.67 7.68 -20.40
N LEU A 324 4.66 7.85 -19.08
CA LEU A 324 5.68 8.61 -18.38
C LEU A 324 6.85 7.73 -17.94
N HIS A 325 6.67 6.42 -17.88
CA HIS A 325 7.63 5.43 -17.40
C HIS A 325 8.19 5.80 -16.00
N ILE A 326 7.26 6.20 -15.11
CA ILE A 326 7.54 6.47 -13.70
C ILE A 326 6.99 5.30 -12.90
N ASP A 327 7.86 4.65 -12.14
CA ASP A 327 7.50 3.47 -11.33
C ASP A 327 6.94 3.91 -9.97
N ASP A 328 5.66 3.66 -9.79
CA ASP A 328 4.91 3.87 -8.55
C ASP A 328 4.41 2.51 -8.03
N PRO A 329 5.13 1.86 -7.11
CA PRO A 329 4.84 0.50 -6.67
C PRO A 329 3.43 0.26 -6.15
N VAL A 330 2.87 1.20 -5.40
CA VAL A 330 1.57 1.04 -4.74
C VAL A 330 0.45 1.88 -5.39
N GLY A 331 0.78 2.77 -6.34
CA GLY A 331 -0.18 3.65 -6.99
C GLY A 331 -0.46 4.94 -6.21
N ALA A 332 0.45 5.35 -5.33
CA ALA A 332 0.30 6.52 -4.48
C ALA A 332 0.06 7.81 -5.29
N VAL A 333 0.76 7.99 -6.40
CA VAL A 333 0.61 9.18 -7.26
C VAL A 333 -0.79 9.25 -7.88
N ALA A 334 -1.27 8.12 -8.44
CA ALA A 334 -2.59 8.07 -9.06
C ALA A 334 -3.71 8.23 -8.02
N VAL A 335 -3.56 7.63 -6.84
CA VAL A 335 -4.52 7.73 -5.75
C VAL A 335 -4.52 9.14 -5.14
N HIS A 336 -3.36 9.64 -4.73
CA HIS A 336 -3.30 10.84 -3.89
C HIS A 336 -3.13 12.13 -4.68
N MET A 337 -2.19 12.22 -5.66
CA MET A 337 -2.02 13.43 -6.44
C MET A 337 -3.20 13.70 -7.34
N MET A 338 -3.56 12.73 -8.20
CA MET A 338 -4.58 12.97 -9.21
C MET A 338 -5.97 13.14 -8.60
N ASN A 339 -6.31 12.32 -7.61
CA ASN A 339 -7.60 12.44 -6.94
C ASN A 339 -7.63 13.53 -5.88
N GLY A 340 -6.50 13.96 -5.33
CA GLY A 340 -6.38 15.19 -4.53
C GLY A 340 -6.68 16.43 -5.37
N ILE A 341 -6.11 16.52 -6.58
CA ILE A 341 -6.45 17.56 -7.57
C ILE A 341 -7.94 17.52 -7.90
N TRP A 342 -8.48 16.33 -8.20
CA TRP A 342 -9.89 16.17 -8.54
C TRP A 342 -10.80 16.57 -7.38
N GLY A 343 -10.54 16.14 -6.14
CA GLY A 343 -11.32 16.51 -4.97
C GLY A 343 -11.32 18.02 -4.70
N THR A 344 -10.18 18.67 -4.90
CA THR A 344 -10.07 20.13 -4.78
C THR A 344 -10.92 20.86 -5.81
N ILE A 345 -10.91 20.39 -7.08
CA ILE A 345 -11.76 20.93 -8.14
C ILE A 345 -13.24 20.66 -7.84
N ALA A 346 -13.54 19.48 -7.28
CA ALA A 346 -14.90 19.04 -6.98
C ALA A 346 -15.65 19.98 -6.02
N VAL A 347 -14.96 20.65 -5.09
CA VAL A 347 -15.56 21.72 -4.27
C VAL A 347 -16.18 22.80 -5.17
N GLY A 348 -15.42 23.31 -6.15
CA GLY A 348 -15.89 24.35 -7.06
C GLY A 348 -16.99 23.90 -8.02
N LEU A 349 -17.20 22.59 -8.16
CA LEU A 349 -18.25 22.02 -9.02
C LEU A 349 -19.51 21.64 -8.23
N PHE A 350 -19.36 21.05 -7.03
CA PHE A 350 -20.43 20.34 -6.32
C PHE A 350 -20.81 20.93 -4.97
N ALA A 351 -20.19 22.01 -4.50
CA ALA A 351 -20.63 22.65 -3.26
C ALA A 351 -22.09 23.14 -3.37
N THR A 352 -22.92 22.82 -2.38
CA THR A 352 -24.35 23.10 -2.41
C THR A 352 -24.91 23.46 -1.04
N LYS A 353 -25.85 24.40 -1.00
CA LYS A 353 -26.62 24.77 0.21
C LYS A 353 -27.43 23.61 0.78
N SER A 354 -27.65 22.54 0.02
CA SER A 354 -28.33 21.35 0.52
C SER A 354 -27.47 20.54 1.50
N ALA A 355 -26.13 20.73 1.49
CA ALA A 355 -25.23 20.08 2.41
C ALA A 355 -25.22 20.81 3.76
N PRO A 356 -25.37 20.11 4.90
CA PRO A 356 -25.45 20.73 6.22
C PRO A 356 -24.24 21.57 6.60
N GLY A 357 -23.02 21.22 6.11
CA GLY A 357 -21.80 21.95 6.40
C GLY A 357 -21.61 23.24 5.57
N PHE A 358 -22.44 23.47 4.54
CA PHE A 358 -22.24 24.57 3.61
C PHE A 358 -22.25 25.96 4.28
N GLU A 359 -23.19 26.19 5.20
CA GLU A 359 -23.31 27.50 5.90
C GLU A 359 -22.08 27.79 6.76
N LEU A 360 -21.38 26.76 7.23
CA LEU A 360 -20.16 26.89 8.04
C LEU A 360 -18.90 27.14 7.19
N ALA A 361 -18.96 26.76 5.91
CA ALA A 361 -17.81 26.84 5.00
C ALA A 361 -17.54 28.26 4.46
N ASP A 362 -18.50 29.19 4.54
CA ASP A 362 -18.43 30.57 4.02
C ASP A 362 -17.93 30.65 2.57
N ILE A 363 -18.49 29.81 1.68
CA ILE A 363 -18.13 29.70 0.28
C ILE A 363 -19.33 29.91 -0.64
N SER A 364 -19.08 30.08 -1.94
CA SER A 364 -20.13 30.10 -2.96
C SER A 364 -20.53 28.68 -3.36
N GLU A 365 -21.78 28.51 -3.80
CA GLU A 365 -22.20 27.24 -4.44
C GLU A 365 -21.31 26.92 -5.65
N GLY A 366 -21.21 25.64 -5.94
CA GLY A 366 -20.45 25.13 -7.06
C GLY A 366 -21.14 25.37 -8.40
N LEU A 367 -20.38 25.19 -9.47
CA LEU A 367 -20.83 25.43 -10.85
C LEU A 367 -22.14 24.69 -11.19
N PHE A 368 -22.28 23.43 -10.78
CA PHE A 368 -23.44 22.59 -11.10
C PHE A 368 -24.69 22.90 -10.23
N TYR A 369 -24.53 23.71 -9.19
CA TYR A 369 -25.62 24.15 -8.31
C TYR A 369 -25.93 25.63 -8.44
N GLY A 370 -25.45 26.28 -9.54
CA GLY A 370 -25.82 27.64 -9.89
C GLY A 370 -24.90 28.74 -9.35
N GLY A 371 -23.82 28.39 -8.62
CA GLY A 371 -22.84 29.35 -8.07
C GLY A 371 -21.87 29.95 -9.10
N GLY A 372 -21.94 29.53 -10.36
CA GLY A 372 -21.07 30.02 -11.43
C GLY A 372 -19.62 29.61 -11.24
N LEU A 373 -18.68 30.42 -11.72
CA LEU A 373 -17.25 30.09 -11.72
C LEU A 373 -16.47 30.64 -10.51
N VAL A 374 -17.13 31.31 -9.57
CA VAL A 374 -16.44 32.01 -8.48
C VAL A 374 -15.68 31.04 -7.59
N GLN A 375 -16.38 30.04 -7.03
CA GLN A 375 -15.73 29.05 -6.16
C GLN A 375 -14.74 28.20 -6.94
N LEU A 376 -15.07 27.80 -8.17
CA LEU A 376 -14.16 27.06 -9.02
C LEU A 376 -12.86 27.82 -9.28
N GLY A 377 -12.94 29.13 -9.52
CA GLY A 377 -11.77 29.99 -9.72
C GLY A 377 -10.90 30.07 -8.45
N LYS A 378 -11.52 30.18 -7.25
CA LYS A 378 -10.81 30.15 -5.98
C LYS A 378 -10.07 28.82 -5.77
N GLN A 379 -10.72 27.69 -6.07
CA GLN A 379 -10.13 26.36 -5.97
C GLN A 379 -8.92 26.20 -6.93
N PHE A 380 -9.04 26.61 -8.19
CA PHE A 380 -7.92 26.57 -9.12
C PHE A 380 -6.75 27.46 -8.67
N SER A 381 -7.03 28.65 -8.16
CA SER A 381 -5.99 29.59 -7.72
C SER A 381 -5.22 29.06 -6.50
N GLY A 382 -5.94 28.59 -5.48
CA GLY A 382 -5.33 28.04 -4.29
C GLY A 382 -4.55 26.76 -4.59
N MET A 383 -5.15 25.85 -5.36
CA MET A 383 -4.51 24.63 -5.82
C MET A 383 -3.20 24.90 -6.57
N PHE A 384 -3.19 25.86 -7.49
CA PHE A 384 -1.99 26.23 -8.25
C PHE A 384 -0.84 26.70 -7.34
N VAL A 385 -1.15 27.51 -6.35
CA VAL A 385 -0.14 28.01 -5.40
C VAL A 385 0.45 26.88 -4.55
N ILE A 386 -0.39 25.98 -4.05
CA ILE A 386 0.04 24.80 -3.29
C ILE A 386 0.90 23.87 -4.17
N ILE A 387 0.49 23.62 -5.42
CA ILE A 387 1.27 22.82 -6.38
C ILE A 387 2.66 23.44 -6.58
N LEU A 388 2.73 24.74 -6.85
CA LEU A 388 4.00 25.42 -7.10
C LEU A 388 4.92 25.36 -5.89
N TRP A 389 4.40 25.62 -4.70
CA TRP A 389 5.15 25.50 -3.45
C TRP A 389 5.73 24.11 -3.28
N THR A 390 4.89 23.10 -3.43
CA THR A 390 5.28 21.70 -3.24
C THR A 390 6.34 21.27 -4.25
N ILE A 391 6.14 21.59 -5.54
CA ILE A 391 7.11 21.24 -6.59
C ILE A 391 8.47 21.86 -6.29
N VAL A 392 8.51 23.14 -5.98
CA VAL A 392 9.77 23.85 -5.75
C VAL A 392 10.49 23.31 -4.52
N THR A 393 9.80 23.22 -3.40
CA THR A 393 10.43 22.87 -2.11
C THR A 393 10.90 21.41 -2.08
N ILE A 394 10.07 20.47 -2.54
CA ILE A 394 10.46 19.06 -2.55
C ILE A 394 11.53 18.76 -3.60
N SER A 395 11.51 19.44 -4.76
CA SER A 395 12.57 19.27 -5.76
C SER A 395 13.92 19.71 -5.23
N ILE A 396 13.97 20.84 -4.52
CA ILE A 396 15.19 21.31 -3.85
C ILE A 396 15.67 20.28 -2.82
N ALA A 397 14.76 19.79 -1.97
CA ALA A 397 15.09 18.80 -0.95
C ALA A 397 15.66 17.51 -1.58
N PHE A 398 14.96 16.92 -2.54
CA PHE A 398 15.45 15.69 -3.21
C PHE A 398 16.73 15.91 -4.01
N PHE A 399 16.91 17.08 -4.63
CA PHE A 399 18.15 17.38 -5.33
C PHE A 399 19.35 17.45 -4.37
N ILE A 400 19.19 18.12 -3.23
CA ILE A 400 20.23 18.20 -2.19
C ILE A 400 20.55 16.79 -1.68
N LEU A 401 19.52 16.00 -1.31
CA LEU A 401 19.69 14.65 -0.80
C LEU A 401 20.39 13.74 -1.83
N LYS A 402 19.98 13.82 -3.11
CA LYS A 402 20.62 13.06 -4.19
C LYS A 402 22.10 13.38 -4.35
N LYS A 403 22.49 14.65 -4.16
CA LYS A 403 23.90 15.12 -4.33
C LYS A 403 24.78 14.89 -3.11
N THR A 404 24.21 14.75 -1.94
CA THR A 404 24.95 14.59 -0.66
C THR A 404 25.05 13.13 -0.24
N ILE A 405 23.96 12.53 0.20
CA ILE A 405 23.91 11.16 0.76
C ILE A 405 23.41 10.11 -0.23
N GLY A 406 22.85 10.53 -1.36
CA GLY A 406 22.21 9.67 -2.36
C GLY A 406 20.79 9.28 -1.96
N LEU A 407 19.91 9.11 -2.96
CA LEU A 407 18.51 8.72 -2.74
C LEU A 407 18.31 7.21 -2.83
N ARG A 408 19.03 6.55 -3.75
CA ARG A 408 18.81 5.15 -4.10
C ARG A 408 19.84 4.26 -3.42
N VAL A 409 19.39 3.08 -3.04
CA VAL A 409 20.26 1.98 -2.62
C VAL A 409 21.10 1.46 -3.80
N SER A 410 22.10 0.63 -3.53
CA SER A 410 22.86 -0.07 -4.59
C SER A 410 21.97 -1.10 -5.31
N ALA A 411 22.40 -1.54 -6.51
CA ALA A 411 21.71 -2.59 -7.24
C ALA A 411 21.67 -3.91 -6.43
N GLU A 412 22.74 -4.21 -5.71
CA GLU A 412 22.83 -5.37 -4.83
C GLU A 412 21.77 -5.33 -3.73
N GLU A 413 21.67 -4.21 -3.00
CA GLU A 413 20.68 -4.03 -1.95
C GLU A 413 19.24 -4.17 -2.48
N GLU A 414 18.96 -3.59 -3.65
CA GLU A 414 17.63 -3.68 -4.26
C GLU A 414 17.27 -5.11 -4.70
N ILE A 415 18.24 -5.87 -5.24
CA ILE A 415 18.05 -7.26 -5.68
C ILE A 415 17.91 -8.19 -4.48
N LEU A 416 18.80 -8.07 -3.49
CA LEU A 416 18.77 -8.92 -2.29
C LEU A 416 17.61 -8.60 -1.34
N GLY A 417 17.09 -7.36 -1.38
CA GLY A 417 16.03 -6.89 -0.51
C GLY A 417 16.53 -6.03 0.65
N LEU A 418 15.76 -4.97 0.94
CA LEU A 418 16.15 -3.95 1.93
C LEU A 418 16.05 -4.45 3.38
N ASP A 419 15.24 -5.48 3.65
CA ASP A 419 15.10 -6.06 4.99
C ASP A 419 16.46 -6.55 5.51
N LYS A 420 17.21 -7.26 4.65
CA LYS A 420 18.49 -7.85 5.03
C LYS A 420 19.60 -6.81 5.18
N LEU A 421 19.75 -5.92 4.21
CA LEU A 421 20.92 -5.07 4.12
C LEU A 421 20.74 -3.72 4.85
N GLU A 422 19.55 -3.16 4.89
CA GLU A 422 19.28 -1.91 5.63
C GLU A 422 18.94 -2.15 7.12
N HIS A 423 18.39 -3.34 7.48
CA HIS A 423 17.91 -3.63 8.84
C HIS A 423 18.50 -4.88 9.48
N GLY A 424 19.32 -5.66 8.77
CA GLY A 424 19.86 -6.92 9.28
C GLY A 424 18.79 -8.00 9.53
N LEU A 425 17.60 -7.84 8.96
CA LEU A 425 16.46 -8.73 9.13
C LEU A 425 16.48 -9.79 8.03
N ALA A 426 16.76 -11.04 8.38
CA ALA A 426 16.86 -12.13 7.39
C ALA A 426 15.55 -12.36 6.62
N SER A 427 14.40 -12.27 7.28
CA SER A 427 13.06 -12.29 6.69
C SER A 427 12.06 -11.71 7.68
N SER A 428 11.06 -11.01 7.18
CA SER A 428 9.88 -10.59 7.96
C SER A 428 8.90 -11.74 8.22
N TYR A 429 9.10 -12.88 7.56
CA TYR A 429 8.26 -14.08 7.67
C TYR A 429 9.09 -15.28 8.09
N ALA A 430 8.81 -15.82 9.27
CA ALA A 430 9.48 -17.05 9.74
C ALA A 430 9.14 -18.23 8.84
N GLY A 431 10.17 -19.00 8.43
CA GLY A 431 10.02 -20.24 7.67
C GLY A 431 9.72 -20.06 6.17
N PHE A 432 9.80 -18.84 5.63
CA PHE A 432 9.66 -18.59 4.20
C PHE A 432 11.00 -18.27 3.55
N THR A 433 11.33 -18.98 2.48
CA THR A 433 12.38 -18.58 1.54
C THR A 433 11.76 -17.69 0.48
N ILE A 434 12.30 -16.50 0.27
CA ILE A 434 11.84 -15.56 -0.76
C ILE A 434 12.62 -15.87 -2.03
N PRO A 435 11.99 -16.49 -3.06
CA PRO A 435 12.67 -16.78 -4.31
C PRO A 435 12.91 -15.49 -5.10
N TYR A 436 14.07 -15.40 -5.74
CA TYR A 436 14.34 -14.37 -6.73
C TYR A 436 13.55 -14.64 -8.00
N THR A 437 13.06 -13.59 -8.65
CA THR A 437 12.43 -13.71 -9.97
C THR A 437 13.49 -14.01 -11.04
N ALA A 438 13.07 -14.56 -12.19
CA ALA A 438 14.00 -14.84 -13.29
C ALA A 438 14.69 -13.56 -13.79
N GLU A 439 13.98 -12.43 -13.77
CA GLU A 439 14.51 -11.11 -14.11
C GLU A 439 15.58 -10.67 -13.10
N GLU A 440 15.34 -10.82 -11.80
CA GLU A 440 16.31 -10.48 -10.75
C GLU A 440 17.56 -11.33 -10.82
N VAL A 441 17.44 -12.61 -11.20
CA VAL A 441 18.60 -13.51 -11.39
C VAL A 441 19.42 -13.07 -12.59
N GLU A 442 18.80 -12.72 -13.71
CA GLU A 442 19.53 -12.28 -14.91
C GLU A 442 20.20 -10.92 -14.70
N GLU A 443 19.54 -10.00 -14.03
CA GLU A 443 20.07 -8.68 -13.68
C GLU A 443 21.24 -8.77 -12.69
N ALA A 444 21.16 -9.66 -11.69
CA ALA A 444 22.26 -9.94 -10.78
C ALA A 444 23.46 -10.49 -11.56
N ARG A 445 23.22 -11.38 -12.51
CA ARG A 445 24.25 -11.94 -13.37
C ARG A 445 24.90 -10.90 -14.27
N GLU A 446 24.11 -10.03 -14.90
CA GLU A 446 24.62 -8.91 -15.71
C GLU A 446 25.42 -7.89 -14.88
N ALA A 447 25.03 -7.68 -13.62
CA ALA A 447 25.71 -6.81 -12.67
C ALA A 447 26.94 -7.47 -12.00
N GLY A 448 27.19 -8.76 -12.23
CA GLY A 448 28.28 -9.51 -11.59
C GLY A 448 28.04 -9.77 -10.10
N ILE A 449 26.79 -9.78 -9.66
CA ILE A 449 26.39 -10.01 -8.26
C ILE A 449 26.11 -11.50 -8.07
N GLU A 450 26.81 -12.12 -7.12
CA GLU A 450 26.53 -13.49 -6.70
C GLU A 450 25.33 -13.51 -5.75
N LEU A 451 24.23 -14.10 -6.20
CA LEU A 451 23.09 -14.36 -5.32
C LEU A 451 23.44 -15.47 -4.34
N PRO A 452 23.00 -15.39 -3.06
CA PRO A 452 23.18 -16.47 -2.11
C PRO A 452 22.50 -17.74 -2.64
N VAL A 453 23.28 -18.71 -3.02
CA VAL A 453 22.81 -20.07 -3.33
C VAL A 453 23.04 -20.88 -2.07
N ASP A 454 22.00 -21.55 -1.55
CA ASP A 454 22.22 -22.56 -0.52
C ASP A 454 23.17 -23.61 -1.08
N ASP A 455 24.32 -23.77 -0.46
CA ASP A 455 25.34 -24.70 -0.90
C ASP A 455 24.77 -26.12 -0.99
N ALA A 456 24.53 -26.57 -2.21
CA ALA A 456 24.15 -27.94 -2.46
C ALA A 456 25.38 -28.83 -2.24
N VAL A 457 25.40 -29.52 -1.11
CA VAL A 457 26.44 -30.52 -0.81
C VAL A 457 26.27 -31.70 -1.76
N PRO A 458 27.28 -32.07 -2.56
CA PRO A 458 27.18 -33.21 -3.43
C PRO A 458 27.06 -34.52 -2.64
N VAL A 459 25.97 -35.25 -2.83
CA VAL A 459 25.76 -36.57 -2.23
C VAL A 459 26.50 -37.62 -3.06
N ILE A 460 27.51 -38.24 -2.47
CA ILE A 460 28.19 -39.40 -3.07
C ILE A 460 27.30 -40.62 -2.84
N ARG A 461 26.80 -41.20 -3.92
CA ARG A 461 25.98 -42.44 -3.87
C ARG A 461 26.89 -43.65 -3.67
N SER A 462 26.59 -44.45 -2.62
CA SER A 462 27.02 -45.83 -2.50
C SER A 462 25.81 -46.73 -2.83
N SER A 463 25.93 -47.60 -3.83
CA SER A 463 24.92 -48.58 -4.16
C SER A 463 25.13 -49.86 -3.33
N SER A 464 24.19 -50.18 -2.43
CA SER A 464 24.10 -51.49 -1.81
C SER A 464 23.02 -52.32 -2.49
N VAL A 465 23.41 -53.46 -3.05
CA VAL A 465 22.51 -54.46 -3.64
C VAL A 465 22.12 -55.44 -2.54
N GLY A 466 20.86 -55.40 -2.07
CA GLY A 466 20.29 -56.37 -1.11
C GLY A 466 18.84 -56.69 -1.45
N GLU A 467 18.40 -57.90 -1.13
CA GLU A 467 17.16 -58.55 -1.59
C GLU A 467 15.82 -57.91 -1.12
N LYS A 468 15.81 -56.85 -0.31
CA LYS A 468 14.60 -56.11 0.11
C LYS A 468 14.70 -54.66 -0.31
N LYS A 469 14.11 -54.31 -1.44
CA LYS A 469 14.15 -52.96 -1.99
C LYS A 469 13.11 -52.05 -1.32
N MET A 470 13.55 -50.91 -0.83
CA MET A 470 12.69 -49.79 -0.38
C MET A 470 12.74 -48.68 -1.44
N SER A 471 11.60 -48.12 -1.78
CA SER A 471 11.54 -47.06 -2.77
C SER A 471 10.71 -45.87 -2.27
N GLU A 472 11.17 -44.68 -2.62
CA GLU A 472 10.39 -43.47 -2.52
C GLU A 472 9.74 -43.15 -3.86
N VAL A 473 8.42 -42.98 -3.88
CA VAL A 473 7.67 -42.53 -5.04
C VAL A 473 7.25 -41.08 -4.79
N VAL A 474 7.82 -40.15 -5.55
CA VAL A 474 7.51 -38.73 -5.48
C VAL A 474 6.59 -38.36 -6.63
N ILE A 475 5.42 -37.82 -6.32
CA ILE A 475 4.40 -37.43 -7.30
C ILE A 475 4.19 -35.95 -7.25
N ILE A 476 4.50 -35.21 -8.31
CA ILE A 476 4.22 -33.80 -8.45
C ILE A 476 3.02 -33.60 -9.35
N THR A 477 1.92 -33.04 -8.82
CA THR A 477 0.67 -32.86 -9.55
C THR A 477 -0.09 -31.60 -9.14
N ARG A 478 -1.24 -31.34 -9.77
CA ARG A 478 -2.12 -30.21 -9.42
C ARG A 478 -2.79 -30.45 -8.06
N GLN A 479 -2.92 -29.43 -7.26
CA GLN A 479 -3.58 -29.49 -5.94
C GLN A 479 -5.01 -30.05 -6.03
N THR A 480 -5.77 -29.70 -7.08
CA THR A 480 -7.15 -30.14 -7.31
C THR A 480 -7.29 -31.65 -7.52
N LYS A 481 -6.18 -32.38 -7.81
CA LYS A 481 -6.17 -33.83 -8.02
C LYS A 481 -5.80 -34.64 -6.78
N PHE A 482 -5.53 -33.98 -5.65
CA PHE A 482 -5.04 -34.64 -4.43
C PHE A 482 -6.02 -35.69 -3.89
N ASP A 483 -7.31 -35.35 -3.77
CA ASP A 483 -8.29 -36.27 -3.16
C ASP A 483 -8.50 -37.53 -4.01
N VAL A 484 -8.46 -37.41 -5.34
CA VAL A 484 -8.56 -38.55 -6.25
C VAL A 484 -7.31 -39.42 -6.16
N LEU A 485 -6.13 -38.81 -6.11
CA LEU A 485 -4.85 -39.52 -5.94
C LEU A 485 -4.82 -40.25 -4.61
N LYS A 486 -5.17 -39.59 -3.50
CA LYS A 486 -5.21 -40.15 -2.14
C LYS A 486 -6.13 -41.39 -2.08
N LYS A 487 -7.33 -41.32 -2.66
CA LYS A 487 -8.27 -42.46 -2.72
C LYS A 487 -7.69 -43.64 -3.51
N ALA A 488 -7.06 -43.36 -4.66
CA ALA A 488 -6.47 -44.38 -5.49
C ALA A 488 -5.29 -45.08 -4.78
N LEU A 489 -4.44 -44.33 -4.08
CA LEU A 489 -3.31 -44.86 -3.33
C LEU A 489 -3.77 -45.70 -2.11
N ASN A 490 -4.76 -45.22 -1.39
CA ASN A 490 -5.33 -45.95 -0.25
C ASN A 490 -5.94 -47.29 -0.67
N SER A 491 -6.54 -47.37 -1.88
CA SER A 491 -7.17 -48.59 -2.38
C SER A 491 -6.18 -49.71 -2.69
N ILE A 492 -4.90 -49.42 -2.81
CA ILE A 492 -3.80 -50.39 -3.02
C ILE A 492 -2.95 -50.63 -1.76
N GLY A 493 -3.40 -50.12 -0.60
CA GLY A 493 -2.72 -50.31 0.69
C GLY A 493 -1.65 -49.28 1.05
N VAL A 494 -1.54 -48.17 0.31
CA VAL A 494 -0.66 -47.04 0.70
C VAL A 494 -1.39 -46.17 1.68
N THR A 495 -1.00 -46.22 2.96
CA THR A 495 -1.64 -45.47 4.07
C THR A 495 -0.85 -44.28 4.52
N GLY A 496 0.48 -44.27 4.33
CA GLY A 496 1.38 -43.20 4.72
C GLY A 496 1.81 -42.36 3.50
N MET A 497 1.62 -41.02 3.57
CA MET A 497 2.13 -40.10 2.57
C MET A 497 2.42 -38.72 3.19
N THR A 498 3.49 -38.09 2.73
CA THR A 498 3.83 -36.71 3.08
C THR A 498 3.43 -35.80 1.91
N VAL A 499 2.77 -34.68 2.20
CA VAL A 499 2.28 -33.77 1.19
C VAL A 499 2.82 -32.37 1.45
N SER A 500 3.48 -31.80 0.43
CA SER A 500 4.02 -30.44 0.46
C SER A 500 3.42 -29.61 -0.68
N ASN A 501 3.14 -28.33 -0.41
CA ASN A 501 2.83 -27.37 -1.46
C ASN A 501 4.12 -26.94 -2.14
N VAL A 502 4.17 -27.02 -3.46
CA VAL A 502 5.33 -26.61 -4.26
C VAL A 502 4.90 -25.73 -5.43
N MET A 503 5.82 -24.91 -5.89
CA MET A 503 5.65 -24.14 -7.11
C MET A 503 6.43 -24.81 -8.24
N GLY A 504 5.80 -24.96 -9.39
CA GLY A 504 6.45 -25.61 -10.53
C GLY A 504 6.35 -24.79 -11.80
N CYS A 505 7.46 -24.67 -12.54
CA CYS A 505 7.51 -24.16 -13.90
C CYS A 505 7.70 -25.31 -14.91
N GLY A 506 7.25 -25.16 -16.14
CA GLY A 506 7.40 -26.17 -17.20
C GLY A 506 6.66 -25.77 -18.46
N LEU A 507 6.46 -26.74 -19.38
CA LEU A 507 5.75 -26.52 -20.65
C LEU A 507 4.29 -26.05 -20.49
N GLN A 508 3.71 -26.19 -19.31
CA GLN A 508 2.42 -25.60 -18.99
C GLN A 508 2.63 -24.09 -18.78
N LYS A 509 2.28 -23.29 -19.78
CA LYS A 509 2.21 -21.84 -19.63
C LYS A 509 1.14 -21.50 -18.59
N GLY A 510 1.45 -20.56 -17.68
CA GLY A 510 0.46 -20.00 -16.77
C GLY A 510 -0.68 -19.32 -17.53
N VAL A 511 -1.76 -19.05 -16.86
CA VAL A 511 -2.83 -18.20 -17.39
C VAL A 511 -2.27 -16.77 -17.38
N ASP A 512 -2.45 -16.07 -18.49
CA ASP A 512 -2.10 -14.65 -18.56
C ASP A 512 -2.86 -13.89 -17.47
N GLU A 513 -2.14 -13.31 -16.55
CA GLU A 513 -2.70 -12.46 -15.50
C GLU A 513 -2.33 -11.01 -15.75
N TYR A 514 -3.23 -10.11 -15.39
CA TYR A 514 -2.98 -8.67 -15.43
C TYR A 514 -2.92 -8.14 -14.02
N TYR A 515 -1.83 -7.46 -13.70
CA TYR A 515 -1.68 -6.72 -12.45
C TYR A 515 -1.54 -5.23 -12.79
N ARG A 516 -2.49 -4.40 -12.33
CA ARG A 516 -2.53 -2.96 -12.59
C ARG A 516 -2.45 -2.61 -14.10
N GLY A 517 -3.02 -3.48 -14.94
CA GLY A 517 -3.00 -3.34 -16.40
C GLY A 517 -1.71 -3.78 -17.08
N ALA A 518 -0.69 -4.22 -16.34
CA ALA A 518 0.50 -4.85 -16.87
C ALA A 518 0.32 -6.37 -16.96
N HIS A 519 0.80 -6.97 -18.06
CA HIS A 519 0.83 -8.41 -18.23
C HIS A 519 1.87 -9.02 -17.28
N VAL A 520 1.47 -10.03 -16.49
CA VAL A 520 2.35 -10.80 -15.61
C VAL A 520 2.47 -12.20 -16.14
N ASP A 521 3.67 -12.58 -16.55
CA ASP A 521 3.97 -13.95 -16.92
C ASP A 521 4.06 -14.81 -15.64
N MET A 522 3.01 -15.54 -15.31
CA MET A 522 3.04 -16.51 -14.21
C MET A 522 3.89 -17.72 -14.63
N THR A 523 5.18 -17.65 -14.34
CA THR A 523 6.13 -18.74 -14.66
C THR A 523 6.02 -19.92 -13.70
N LEU A 524 5.51 -19.70 -12.49
CA LEU A 524 5.35 -20.70 -11.43
C LEU A 524 3.87 -20.97 -11.17
N LEU A 525 3.49 -22.25 -11.24
CA LEU A 525 2.13 -22.71 -10.95
C LEU A 525 2.09 -23.48 -9.63
N PRO A 526 1.06 -23.28 -8.78
CA PRO A 526 0.91 -24.04 -7.55
C PRO A 526 0.66 -25.52 -7.87
N LYS A 527 1.44 -26.39 -7.25
CA LYS A 527 1.36 -27.85 -7.31
C LYS A 527 1.51 -28.44 -5.92
N ILE A 528 1.23 -29.73 -5.80
CA ILE A 528 1.59 -30.51 -4.63
C ILE A 528 2.67 -31.52 -5.00
N LYS A 529 3.55 -31.77 -4.04
CA LYS A 529 4.51 -32.88 -4.02
C LYS A 529 4.01 -33.88 -2.99
N VAL A 530 3.75 -35.10 -3.42
CA VAL A 530 3.34 -36.24 -2.57
C VAL A 530 4.49 -37.21 -2.54
N GLU A 531 5.00 -37.50 -1.36
CA GLU A 531 6.11 -38.41 -1.09
C GLU A 531 5.57 -39.65 -0.38
N ILE A 532 5.89 -40.82 -0.93
CA ILE A 532 5.38 -42.12 -0.49
C ILE A 532 6.56 -43.06 -0.37
N PHE A 533 6.77 -43.66 0.79
CA PHE A 533 7.78 -44.68 1.00
C PHE A 533 7.12 -46.05 1.00
N VAL A 534 7.54 -46.92 0.10
CA VAL A 534 6.95 -48.26 -0.10
C VAL A 534 8.00 -49.36 0.01
N SER A 535 7.59 -50.46 0.57
CA SER A 535 8.40 -51.69 0.70
C SER A 535 7.64 -52.96 0.33
N LYS A 536 6.36 -53.11 0.75
CA LYS A 536 5.49 -54.23 0.45
C LYS A 536 4.63 -54.00 -0.82
N VAL A 537 4.10 -52.76 -0.95
CA VAL A 537 3.32 -52.40 -2.13
C VAL A 537 4.26 -52.27 -3.33
N PRO A 538 4.05 -52.99 -4.42
CA PRO A 538 4.90 -52.89 -5.61
C PRO A 538 4.88 -51.46 -6.17
N VAL A 539 6.05 -50.93 -6.52
CA VAL A 539 6.19 -49.58 -7.08
C VAL A 539 5.36 -49.41 -8.36
N ASP A 540 5.28 -50.49 -9.20
CA ASP A 540 4.50 -50.47 -10.42
C ASP A 540 2.99 -50.30 -10.17
N ASP A 541 2.47 -50.86 -9.08
CA ASP A 541 1.07 -50.68 -8.68
C ASP A 541 0.80 -49.25 -8.23
N VAL A 542 1.74 -48.65 -7.49
CA VAL A 542 1.67 -47.22 -7.08
C VAL A 542 1.67 -46.33 -8.33
N ILE A 543 2.56 -46.58 -9.28
CA ILE A 543 2.63 -45.85 -10.54
C ILE A 543 1.34 -46.01 -11.36
N ALA A 544 0.82 -47.24 -11.46
CA ALA A 544 -0.41 -47.52 -12.21
C ALA A 544 -1.62 -46.81 -11.59
N ALA A 545 -1.78 -46.89 -10.26
CA ALA A 545 -2.85 -46.21 -9.53
C ALA A 545 -2.75 -44.67 -9.66
N ALA A 546 -1.56 -44.11 -9.50
CA ALA A 546 -1.33 -42.68 -9.64
C ALA A 546 -1.60 -42.19 -11.07
N ARG A 547 -1.09 -42.89 -12.08
CA ARG A 547 -1.37 -42.57 -13.50
C ARG A 547 -2.85 -42.58 -13.81
N LYS A 548 -3.57 -43.63 -13.36
CA LYS A 548 -5.02 -43.76 -13.58
C LYS A 548 -5.79 -42.59 -12.93
N ALA A 549 -5.38 -42.16 -11.73
CA ALA A 549 -6.03 -41.09 -10.99
C ALA A 549 -5.74 -39.68 -11.58
N LEU A 550 -4.54 -39.48 -12.10
CA LEU A 550 -4.05 -38.16 -12.50
C LEU A 550 -4.21 -37.86 -13.99
N TYR A 551 -4.29 -38.89 -14.84
CA TYR A 551 -4.32 -38.73 -16.29
C TYR A 551 -5.55 -37.95 -16.76
N THR A 552 -5.32 -36.89 -17.53
CA THR A 552 -6.35 -36.09 -18.22
C THR A 552 -6.10 -35.98 -19.72
N GLY A 553 -4.94 -36.43 -20.20
CA GLY A 553 -4.52 -36.27 -21.60
C GLY A 553 -3.99 -34.91 -21.95
N HIS A 554 -3.85 -34.00 -20.97
CA HIS A 554 -3.38 -32.63 -21.17
C HIS A 554 -2.06 -32.35 -20.44
N ILE A 555 -1.29 -31.43 -20.98
CA ILE A 555 -0.07 -30.91 -20.33
C ILE A 555 -0.42 -30.41 -18.91
N GLY A 556 0.35 -30.89 -17.92
CA GLY A 556 0.17 -30.47 -16.51
C GLY A 556 -0.38 -31.55 -15.59
N ASP A 557 -0.59 -32.77 -16.06
CA ASP A 557 -1.02 -33.93 -15.25
C ASP A 557 -0.02 -34.28 -14.14
N GLY A 558 1.25 -33.94 -14.33
CA GLY A 558 2.28 -34.13 -13.34
C GLY A 558 3.44 -35.02 -13.78
N LYS A 559 4.30 -35.34 -12.83
CA LYS A 559 5.42 -36.28 -12.99
C LYS A 559 5.52 -37.19 -11.80
N ILE A 560 5.97 -38.42 -12.02
CA ILE A 560 6.24 -39.41 -10.99
C ILE A 560 7.74 -39.73 -11.07
N PHE A 561 8.41 -39.65 -9.94
CA PHE A 561 9.81 -39.98 -9.77
C PHE A 561 9.88 -41.19 -8.84
N VAL A 562 10.80 -42.12 -9.10
CA VAL A 562 11.08 -43.26 -8.23
C VAL A 562 12.55 -43.18 -7.83
N LEU A 563 12.79 -43.21 -6.54
CA LEU A 563 14.11 -43.15 -5.96
C LEU A 563 14.34 -44.38 -5.06
N ASP A 564 15.57 -44.86 -5.03
CA ASP A 564 15.96 -45.90 -4.09
C ASP A 564 16.18 -45.31 -2.72
N VAL A 565 15.66 -45.94 -1.66
CA VAL A 565 15.82 -45.54 -0.29
C VAL A 565 16.86 -46.44 0.37
N GLU A 566 17.95 -45.82 0.84
CA GLU A 566 19.06 -46.56 1.45
C GLU A 566 18.66 -47.13 2.82
N ASN A 567 18.01 -46.30 3.65
CA ASN A 567 17.56 -46.71 4.98
C ASN A 567 16.37 -45.85 5.45
N VAL A 568 15.56 -46.40 6.35
CA VAL A 568 14.48 -45.69 7.06
C VAL A 568 14.60 -46.05 8.55
N ILE A 569 14.46 -45.03 9.40
CA ILE A 569 14.51 -45.20 10.87
C ILE A 569 13.21 -44.68 11.47
N LYS A 570 12.52 -45.55 12.21
CA LYS A 570 11.30 -45.18 12.93
C LYS A 570 11.68 -44.48 14.24
N VAL A 571 11.45 -43.18 14.31
CA VAL A 571 11.93 -42.34 15.45
C VAL A 571 11.42 -42.83 16.81
N ARG A 572 10.19 -43.34 16.89
CA ARG A 572 9.57 -43.81 18.12
C ARG A 572 10.22 -45.09 18.68
N THR A 573 10.59 -46.02 17.82
CA THR A 573 11.04 -47.37 18.25
C THR A 573 12.51 -47.64 17.95
N GLY A 574 13.18 -46.83 17.11
CA GLY A 574 14.54 -47.07 16.65
C GLY A 574 14.67 -48.16 15.60
N GLU A 575 13.57 -48.78 15.19
CA GLU A 575 13.56 -49.76 14.11
C GLU A 575 14.13 -49.15 12.82
N SER A 576 14.95 -49.89 12.07
CA SER A 576 15.58 -49.44 10.86
C SER A 576 15.34 -50.38 9.67
N GLY A 577 15.49 -49.86 8.44
CA GLY A 577 15.35 -50.63 7.22
C GLY A 577 13.92 -50.99 6.89
N PHE A 578 13.74 -52.12 6.24
CA PHE A 578 12.44 -52.58 5.72
C PHE A 578 11.36 -52.68 6.84
N ASP A 579 11.73 -53.07 8.04
CA ASP A 579 10.80 -53.26 9.16
C ASP A 579 10.30 -51.94 9.75
N ALA A 580 11.04 -50.84 9.58
CA ALA A 580 10.62 -49.52 10.00
C ALA A 580 9.39 -48.99 9.19
N LEU A 581 9.15 -49.51 8.00
CA LEU A 581 8.00 -49.14 7.16
C LEU A 581 6.75 -50.04 7.39
N GLN A 582 6.82 -50.99 8.33
CA GLN A 582 5.70 -51.86 8.62
C GLN A 582 4.77 -51.28 9.70
N ASN A 583 3.44 -51.51 9.55
CA ASN A 583 2.47 -51.19 10.57
C ASN A 583 2.50 -52.23 11.74
N GLU A 584 2.22 -51.77 12.97
CA GLU A 584 2.26 -52.65 14.17
C GLU A 584 1.21 -53.76 14.15
N ASP A 585 0.12 -53.60 13.42
CA ASP A 585 -0.97 -54.58 13.29
C ASP A 585 -0.65 -55.76 12.36
N GLU A 586 0.53 -55.78 11.74
CA GLU A 586 0.96 -56.80 10.78
C GLU A 586 2.15 -57.66 11.29
N LYS A 587 2.50 -57.51 12.61
CA LYS A 587 3.47 -58.42 13.30
C LYS A 587 2.76 -59.56 14.03
#